data_8122cf93c13a6a5a77230cbcbc05d968
#
_entry.id   8122cf93c13a6a5a77230cbcbc05d968
#
_cell.length_a   1.000
_cell.length_b   1.000
_cell.length_c   1.000
_cell.angle_alpha   90.00
_cell.angle_beta   90.00
_cell.angle_gamma   90.00
#
_symmetry.space_group_name_H-M   'P 1'
#
loop_
_entity.id
_entity.type
_entity.pdbx_description
1 polymer ?
#
loop_
_entity_poly.entity_id
_entity_poly.type
_entity_poly.pdbx_seq_one_letter_code
_entity_poly.pdbx_strand_id
1 'polypeptide(L)'
;MRRTAMGPEIAAALADPEVVEVMLNPDGALWVDRLGSGRQPTGVSMSSAVAERIIRLVAAHVNAEVHAGLPILSAELPETGERFLGVLPPVVRAPSFAIRKRALRIMTLADYVADGVMSEAQATFLRWAVRERLNIVVAGGTSTGKTTLANALLDEIAQTRDRVLILEDTVELQCRSDDHVCMRAEPGITTMADLVRATLRLRPDRIVVGEVRGAEALDLLKAWGTGHPGGIATVHAGSAAGALTRFEQLVQEVSVTVPRPLIAEAVNVVVFLGGRGRGRRVREIARVTGFDTQGYQLSHDLYLPSFSAPTTQPPGETP
;
A
#
# COMPACT_ATOMS: atom_id res chain seq x y z
N MET A 1 11.20 20.29 11.65
CA MET A 1 11.62 19.91 13.05
C MET A 1 12.84 19.02 12.95
N ARG A 2 13.97 19.40 13.55
CA ARG A 2 15.16 18.53 13.51
C ARG A 2 14.91 17.27 14.34
N ARG A 3 15.27 16.09 13.82
CA ARG A 3 15.16 14.78 14.54
C ARG A 3 15.76 14.83 15.95
N THR A 4 16.81 15.64 16.14
CA THR A 4 17.48 15.86 17.44
C THR A 4 16.56 16.49 18.50
N ALA A 5 15.46 17.17 18.13
CA ALA A 5 14.50 17.74 19.08
C ALA A 5 13.66 16.68 19.83
N MET A 6 13.64 15.43 19.33
CA MET A 6 12.99 14.29 19.98
C MET A 6 13.92 13.52 20.94
N GLY A 7 15.19 13.94 21.04
CA GLY A 7 16.22 13.27 21.83
C GLY A 7 17.16 12.40 20.99
N PRO A 8 18.38 12.16 21.50
CA PRO A 8 19.42 11.43 20.76
C PRO A 8 19.07 9.98 20.46
N GLU A 9 18.30 9.32 21.33
CA GLU A 9 17.93 7.92 21.18
C GLU A 9 16.97 7.72 20.01
N ILE A 10 15.93 8.59 19.92
CA ILE A 10 14.98 8.55 18.80
C ILE A 10 15.69 8.95 17.51
N ALA A 11 16.55 9.98 17.57
CA ALA A 11 17.31 10.45 16.41
C ALA A 11 18.23 9.34 15.86
N ALA A 12 18.91 8.61 16.74
CA ALA A 12 19.76 7.47 16.37
C ALA A 12 18.92 6.33 15.74
N ALA A 13 17.79 5.98 16.36
CA ALA A 13 16.89 4.95 15.84
C ALA A 13 16.31 5.34 14.46
N LEU A 14 15.95 6.59 14.25
CA LEU A 14 15.45 7.07 12.96
C LEU A 14 16.56 7.12 11.89
N ALA A 15 17.82 7.30 12.27
CA ALA A 15 18.97 7.27 11.36
C ALA A 15 19.38 5.85 10.95
N ASP A 16 19.10 4.84 11.77
CA ASP A 16 19.47 3.45 11.54
C ASP A 16 18.61 2.85 10.38
N PRO A 17 19.19 2.44 9.24
CA PRO A 17 18.44 1.92 8.10
C PRO A 17 17.69 0.60 8.40
N GLU A 18 18.13 -0.16 9.40
CA GLU A 18 17.46 -1.40 9.81
C GLU A 18 16.21 -1.17 10.66
N VAL A 19 16.04 0.01 11.25
CA VAL A 19 14.86 0.34 12.04
C VAL A 19 13.74 0.80 11.12
N VAL A 20 12.57 0.17 11.23
CA VAL A 20 11.35 0.50 10.48
C VAL A 20 10.32 1.26 11.32
N GLU A 21 10.33 1.06 12.64
CA GLU A 21 9.41 1.73 13.55
C GLU A 21 10.05 1.96 14.92
N VAL A 22 9.73 3.10 15.54
CA VAL A 22 10.11 3.47 16.90
C VAL A 22 8.84 3.66 17.72
N MET A 23 8.73 3.00 18.85
CA MET A 23 7.52 3.00 19.68
C MET A 23 7.85 3.33 21.13
N LEU A 24 7.11 4.26 21.72
CA LEU A 24 7.13 4.51 23.15
C LEU A 24 5.84 4.00 23.78
N ASN A 25 5.96 3.08 24.71
CA ASN A 25 4.85 2.55 25.47
C ASN A 25 4.47 3.43 26.69
N PRO A 26 3.27 3.27 27.28
CA PRO A 26 2.85 4.06 28.45
C PRO A 26 3.69 3.83 29.71
N ASP A 27 4.46 2.74 29.80
CA ASP A 27 5.41 2.46 30.87
C ASP A 27 6.75 3.21 30.71
N GLY A 28 6.88 4.00 29.63
CA GLY A 28 8.08 4.74 29.28
C GLY A 28 9.12 3.94 28.53
N ALA A 29 8.92 2.65 28.30
CA ALA A 29 9.87 1.81 27.55
C ALA A 29 9.89 2.16 26.05
N LEU A 30 11.08 2.46 25.53
CA LEU A 30 11.31 2.70 24.11
C LEU A 30 11.63 1.38 23.40
N TRP A 31 10.89 1.10 22.34
CA TRP A 31 11.00 -0.09 21.50
C TRP A 31 11.32 0.30 20.07
N VAL A 32 11.99 -0.60 19.35
CA VAL A 32 12.19 -0.48 17.91
C VAL A 32 11.72 -1.75 17.21
N ASP A 33 11.19 -1.61 16.00
CA ASP A 33 10.96 -2.72 15.07
C ASP A 33 12.05 -2.65 14.00
N ARG A 34 12.77 -3.76 13.78
CA ARG A 34 13.89 -3.87 12.85
C ARG A 34 13.58 -4.81 11.71
N LEU A 35 14.12 -4.50 10.53
CA LEU A 35 14.08 -5.40 9.39
C LEU A 35 14.66 -6.77 9.76
N GLY A 36 13.88 -7.81 9.58
CA GLY A 36 14.29 -9.19 9.78
C GLY A 36 14.35 -9.69 11.22
N SER A 37 14.65 -8.86 12.23
CA SER A 37 14.73 -9.26 13.64
C SER A 37 13.47 -8.92 14.45
N GLY A 38 12.58 -8.05 13.90
CA GLY A 38 11.32 -7.70 14.55
C GLY A 38 11.45 -6.75 15.73
N ARG A 39 10.42 -6.72 16.58
CA ARG A 39 10.34 -5.80 17.73
C ARG A 39 11.26 -6.21 18.86
N GLN A 40 12.00 -5.24 19.39
CA GLN A 40 12.90 -5.43 20.53
C GLN A 40 12.99 -4.16 21.39
N PRO A 41 13.21 -4.30 22.72
CA PRO A 41 13.41 -3.17 23.59
C PRO A 41 14.77 -2.53 23.33
N THR A 42 14.87 -1.21 23.47
CA THR A 42 16.14 -0.49 23.35
C THR A 42 16.91 -0.43 24.68
N GLY A 43 16.27 -0.77 25.80
CA GLY A 43 16.80 -0.52 27.15
C GLY A 43 16.66 0.93 27.60
N VAL A 44 16.16 1.81 26.76
CA VAL A 44 15.94 3.22 27.09
C VAL A 44 14.55 3.42 27.71
N SER A 45 14.48 4.22 28.76
CA SER A 45 13.23 4.65 29.39
C SER A 45 13.08 6.17 29.25
N MET A 46 11.87 6.61 28.93
CA MET A 46 11.52 8.03 28.74
C MET A 46 10.44 8.43 29.74
N SER A 47 10.60 9.59 30.38
CA SER A 47 9.57 10.09 31.30
C SER A 47 8.34 10.58 30.53
N SER A 48 7.16 10.52 31.18
CA SER A 48 5.89 11.01 30.63
C SER A 48 5.97 12.49 30.19
N ALA A 49 6.71 13.33 30.93
CA ALA A 49 6.88 14.74 30.60
C ALA A 49 7.66 14.93 29.27
N VAL A 50 8.68 14.11 29.03
CA VAL A 50 9.45 14.12 27.77
C VAL A 50 8.60 13.61 26.62
N ALA A 51 7.85 12.51 26.83
CA ALA A 51 6.95 11.94 25.83
C ALA A 51 5.87 12.94 25.41
N GLU A 52 5.20 13.57 26.38
CA GLU A 52 4.19 14.61 26.11
C GLU A 52 4.78 15.80 25.36
N ARG A 53 5.97 16.26 25.76
CA ARG A 53 6.67 17.34 25.06
C ARG A 53 6.92 17.01 23.60
N ILE A 54 7.33 15.76 23.28
CA ILE A 54 7.55 15.31 21.89
C ILE A 54 6.24 15.36 21.11
N ILE A 55 5.14 14.83 21.66
CA ILE A 55 3.83 14.83 21.01
C ILE A 55 3.37 16.27 20.73
N ARG A 56 3.48 17.17 21.71
CA ARG A 56 3.11 18.59 21.55
C ARG A 56 4.01 19.32 20.56
N LEU A 57 5.30 18.98 20.53
CA LEU A 57 6.24 19.56 19.57
C LEU A 57 5.88 19.16 18.12
N VAL A 58 5.50 17.89 17.89
CA VAL A 58 5.02 17.45 16.59
C VAL A 58 3.72 18.15 16.23
N ALA A 59 2.74 18.24 17.16
CA ALA A 59 1.47 18.91 16.95
C ALA A 59 1.68 20.38 16.52
N ALA A 60 2.49 21.13 17.26
CA ALA A 60 2.81 22.52 16.95
C ALA A 60 3.45 22.67 15.56
N HIS A 61 4.24 21.70 15.13
CA HIS A 61 4.95 21.76 13.84
C HIS A 61 4.03 21.50 12.63
N VAL A 62 2.98 20.70 12.83
CA VAL A 62 1.96 20.43 11.80
C VAL A 62 0.71 21.30 11.96
N ASN A 63 0.76 22.32 12.80
CA ASN A 63 -0.37 23.22 13.13
C ASN A 63 -1.63 22.46 13.60
N ALA A 64 -1.46 21.37 14.35
CA ALA A 64 -2.52 20.59 14.94
C ALA A 64 -2.61 20.82 16.46
N GLU A 65 -3.80 20.63 17.00
CA GLU A 65 -4.03 20.67 18.44
C GLU A 65 -3.98 19.25 19.04
N VAL A 66 -3.37 19.14 20.24
CA VAL A 66 -3.38 17.90 21.03
C VAL A 66 -3.48 18.22 22.52
N HIS A 67 -4.53 17.73 23.17
CA HIS A 67 -4.84 17.94 24.59
C HIS A 67 -5.82 16.87 25.08
N ALA A 68 -6.18 16.90 26.36
CA ALA A 68 -7.08 15.89 26.98
C ALA A 68 -8.45 15.73 26.27
N GLY A 69 -8.98 16.78 25.67
CA GLY A 69 -10.21 16.75 24.88
C GLY A 69 -10.01 16.31 23.41
N LEU A 70 -8.78 16.34 22.92
CA LEU A 70 -8.36 15.88 21.59
C LEU A 70 -7.04 15.09 21.72
N PRO A 71 -7.07 13.89 22.31
CA PRO A 71 -5.87 13.24 22.82
C PRO A 71 -5.06 12.46 21.79
N ILE A 72 -5.53 12.33 20.54
CA ILE A 72 -4.88 11.58 19.47
C ILE A 72 -4.37 12.53 18.41
N LEU A 73 -3.05 12.47 18.15
CA LEU A 73 -2.38 13.20 17.08
C LEU A 73 -1.90 12.21 16.02
N SER A 74 -2.44 12.28 14.81
CA SER A 74 -1.90 11.61 13.63
C SER A 74 -1.23 12.67 12.74
N ALA A 75 0.06 12.49 12.43
CA ALA A 75 0.84 13.45 11.69
C ALA A 75 1.91 12.78 10.83
N GLU A 76 2.48 13.55 9.90
CA GLU A 76 3.74 13.23 9.25
C GLU A 76 4.84 14.13 9.80
N LEU A 77 6.00 13.56 10.11
CA LEU A 77 7.13 14.36 10.56
C LEU A 77 7.60 15.25 9.41
N PRO A 78 7.73 16.57 9.66
CA PRO A 78 8.20 17.51 8.66
C PRO A 78 9.62 17.14 8.18
N GLU A 79 9.94 17.50 6.93
CA GLU A 79 11.23 17.28 6.26
C GLU A 79 11.51 15.82 5.89
N THR A 80 11.08 14.85 6.68
CA THR A 80 11.46 13.45 6.52
C THR A 80 10.27 12.53 6.23
N GLY A 81 9.04 12.96 6.59
CA GLY A 81 7.80 12.34 6.23
C GLY A 81 7.51 11.00 6.93
N GLU A 82 8.17 10.71 8.06
CA GLU A 82 7.80 9.56 8.89
C GLU A 82 6.38 9.75 9.45
N ARG A 83 5.61 8.68 9.49
CA ARG A 83 4.28 8.70 10.12
C ARG A 83 4.44 8.73 11.64
N PHE A 84 3.77 9.67 12.27
CA PHE A 84 3.73 9.84 13.72
C PHE A 84 2.31 9.64 14.23
N LEU A 85 2.13 8.78 15.22
CA LEU A 85 0.91 8.69 16.01
C LEU A 85 1.28 8.97 17.46
N GLY A 86 0.74 10.03 18.04
CA GLY A 86 0.88 10.37 19.45
C GLY A 86 -0.45 10.24 20.16
N VAL A 87 -0.44 9.74 21.40
CA VAL A 87 -1.64 9.54 22.21
C VAL A 87 -1.39 10.04 23.62
N LEU A 88 -2.31 10.90 24.11
CA LEU A 88 -2.27 11.48 25.45
C LEU A 88 -3.34 10.90 26.37
N PRO A 89 -3.19 11.00 27.70
CA PRO A 89 -4.31 10.80 28.62
C PRO A 89 -5.53 11.67 28.25
N PRO A 90 -6.78 11.20 28.46
CA PRO A 90 -7.18 10.05 29.27
C PRO A 90 -7.28 8.71 28.54
N VAL A 91 -7.07 8.64 27.21
CA VAL A 91 -7.23 7.40 26.43
C VAL A 91 -6.09 6.40 26.62
N VAL A 92 -4.96 6.86 27.16
CA VAL A 92 -3.83 6.05 27.64
C VAL A 92 -3.47 6.44 29.06
N ARG A 93 -2.76 5.59 29.80
CA ARG A 93 -2.35 5.89 31.20
C ARG A 93 -1.25 6.94 31.25
N ALA A 94 -0.37 6.96 30.27
CA ALA A 94 0.69 7.93 30.11
C ALA A 94 0.93 8.18 28.61
N PRO A 95 1.52 9.34 28.21
CA PRO A 95 1.80 9.66 26.83
C PRO A 95 2.58 8.54 26.13
N SER A 96 2.12 8.16 24.93
CA SER A 96 2.76 7.14 24.11
C SER A 96 2.73 7.56 22.65
N PHE A 97 3.67 7.05 21.85
CA PHE A 97 3.71 7.34 20.43
C PHE A 97 4.36 6.21 19.62
N ALA A 98 4.07 6.20 18.33
CA ALA A 98 4.76 5.39 17.34
C ALA A 98 5.23 6.28 16.18
N ILE A 99 6.45 6.03 15.70
CA ILE A 99 7.06 6.70 14.53
C ILE A 99 7.43 5.61 13.53
N ARG A 100 6.69 5.56 12.40
CA ARG A 100 6.96 4.60 11.34
C ARG A 100 7.73 5.29 10.21
N LYS A 101 8.89 4.75 9.90
CA LYS A 101 9.75 5.26 8.83
C LYS A 101 9.16 4.93 7.46
N ARG A 102 9.39 5.82 6.50
CA ARG A 102 9.18 5.51 5.09
C ARG A 102 10.22 4.49 4.63
N ALA A 103 9.84 3.64 3.69
CA ALA A 103 10.80 2.77 3.03
C ALA A 103 11.86 3.62 2.31
N LEU A 104 13.14 3.46 2.67
CA LEU A 104 14.24 4.22 2.08
C LEU A 104 14.64 3.68 0.71
N ARG A 105 14.33 2.41 0.42
CA ARG A 105 14.68 1.73 -0.84
C ARG A 105 13.43 1.14 -1.47
N ILE A 106 13.23 1.40 -2.75
CA ILE A 106 12.28 0.64 -3.56
C ILE A 106 12.93 -0.72 -3.84
N MET A 107 12.28 -1.79 -3.37
CA MET A 107 12.64 -3.15 -3.76
C MET A 107 12.07 -3.43 -5.15
N THR A 108 12.89 -3.99 -6.02
CA THR A 108 12.46 -4.46 -7.35
C THR A 108 11.91 -5.88 -7.27
N LEU A 109 11.19 -6.35 -8.30
CA LEU A 109 10.78 -7.76 -8.38
C LEU A 109 12.00 -8.71 -8.40
N ALA A 110 13.14 -8.27 -8.93
CA ALA A 110 14.39 -9.03 -8.88
C ALA A 110 14.94 -9.17 -7.45
N ASP A 111 14.85 -8.10 -6.64
CA ASP A 111 15.21 -8.18 -5.21
C ASP A 111 14.31 -9.18 -4.46
N TYR A 112 12.99 -9.21 -4.78
CA TYR A 112 12.06 -10.19 -4.19
C TYR A 112 12.43 -11.64 -4.51
N VAL A 113 12.93 -11.89 -5.73
CA VAL A 113 13.42 -13.22 -6.13
C VAL A 113 14.73 -13.54 -5.40
N ALA A 114 15.68 -12.61 -5.39
CA ALA A 114 16.98 -12.79 -4.71
C ALA A 114 16.83 -13.08 -3.21
N ASP A 115 15.88 -12.39 -2.55
CA ASP A 115 15.55 -12.59 -1.14
C ASP A 115 14.67 -13.84 -0.89
N GLY A 116 14.32 -14.59 -1.95
CA GLY A 116 13.47 -15.78 -1.88
C GLY A 116 12.04 -15.50 -1.41
N VAL A 117 11.56 -14.27 -1.52
CA VAL A 117 10.19 -13.89 -1.17
C VAL A 117 9.19 -14.31 -2.24
N MET A 118 9.61 -14.37 -3.50
CA MET A 118 8.85 -14.93 -4.62
C MET A 118 9.74 -15.74 -5.54
N SER A 119 9.14 -16.59 -6.37
CA SER A 119 9.85 -17.34 -7.41
C SER A 119 10.06 -16.45 -8.67
N GLU A 120 11.02 -16.85 -9.53
CA GLU A 120 11.23 -16.19 -10.83
C GLU A 120 9.98 -16.29 -11.73
N ALA A 121 9.25 -17.42 -11.69
CA ALA A 121 8.00 -17.57 -12.43
C ALA A 121 6.93 -16.55 -11.97
N GLN A 122 6.80 -16.33 -10.65
CA GLN A 122 5.91 -15.30 -10.10
C GLN A 122 6.32 -13.89 -10.53
N ALA A 123 7.61 -13.57 -10.46
CA ALA A 123 8.13 -12.26 -10.87
C ALA A 123 7.91 -12.02 -12.38
N THR A 124 8.18 -13.02 -13.22
CA THR A 124 7.95 -12.97 -14.66
C THR A 124 6.48 -12.76 -15.00
N PHE A 125 5.58 -13.48 -14.32
CA PHE A 125 4.14 -13.28 -14.47
C PHE A 125 3.71 -11.86 -14.08
N LEU A 126 4.21 -11.32 -12.97
CA LEU A 126 3.85 -9.97 -12.53
C LEU A 126 4.37 -8.89 -13.48
N ARG A 127 5.59 -9.02 -14.02
CA ARG A 127 6.10 -8.12 -15.09
C ARG A 127 5.19 -8.13 -16.31
N TRP A 128 4.77 -9.34 -16.74
CA TRP A 128 3.83 -9.49 -17.85
C TRP A 128 2.48 -8.84 -17.50
N ALA A 129 1.90 -9.12 -16.33
CA ALA A 129 0.63 -8.57 -15.90
C ALA A 129 0.63 -7.02 -15.88
N VAL A 130 1.75 -6.41 -15.45
CA VAL A 130 1.93 -4.95 -15.51
C VAL A 130 1.94 -4.45 -16.96
N ARG A 131 2.65 -5.12 -17.87
CA ARG A 131 2.73 -4.74 -19.29
C ARG A 131 1.40 -4.88 -20.01
N GLU A 132 0.65 -5.94 -19.71
CA GLU A 132 -0.70 -6.19 -20.25
C GLU A 132 -1.77 -5.32 -19.58
N ARG A 133 -1.38 -4.39 -18.71
CA ARG A 133 -2.30 -3.50 -17.99
C ARG A 133 -3.38 -4.25 -17.22
N LEU A 134 -3.04 -5.36 -16.60
CA LEU A 134 -3.94 -6.05 -15.68
C LEU A 134 -4.06 -5.28 -14.37
N ASN A 135 -5.26 -5.18 -13.83
CA ASN A 135 -5.50 -4.60 -12.51
C ASN A 135 -5.05 -5.60 -11.44
N ILE A 136 -4.12 -5.18 -10.59
CA ILE A 136 -3.46 -6.03 -9.60
C ILE A 136 -3.86 -5.59 -8.19
N VAL A 137 -4.42 -6.49 -7.42
CA VAL A 137 -4.70 -6.30 -5.99
C VAL A 137 -3.65 -7.02 -5.16
N VAL A 138 -2.93 -6.27 -4.33
CA VAL A 138 -1.97 -6.82 -3.37
C VAL A 138 -2.65 -7.00 -2.02
N ALA A 139 -2.87 -8.24 -1.63
CA ALA A 139 -3.55 -8.63 -0.40
C ALA A 139 -2.56 -9.11 0.67
N GLY A 140 -2.90 -8.91 1.94
CA GLY A 140 -2.10 -9.40 3.06
C GLY A 140 -2.45 -8.74 4.37
N GLY A 141 -1.99 -9.29 5.48
CA GLY A 141 -2.15 -8.72 6.82
C GLY A 141 -1.29 -7.47 7.05
N THR A 142 -1.36 -6.92 8.25
CA THR A 142 -0.50 -5.80 8.68
C THR A 142 0.96 -6.21 8.67
N SER A 143 1.83 -5.33 8.17
CA SER A 143 3.30 -5.52 8.12
C SER A 143 3.76 -6.72 7.25
N THR A 144 2.92 -7.23 6.34
CA THR A 144 3.33 -8.26 5.37
C THR A 144 4.12 -7.69 4.19
N GLY A 145 4.12 -6.36 4.00
CA GLY A 145 4.84 -5.68 2.91
C GLY A 145 4.01 -5.42 1.65
N LYS A 146 2.69 -5.27 1.79
CA LYS A 146 1.80 -4.90 0.67
C LYS A 146 2.29 -3.66 -0.08
N THR A 147 2.51 -2.57 0.65
CA THR A 147 3.01 -1.29 0.09
C THR A 147 4.38 -1.46 -0.57
N THR A 148 5.25 -2.29 0.00
CA THR A 148 6.57 -2.57 -0.59
C THR A 148 6.45 -3.30 -1.92
N LEU A 149 5.53 -4.28 -2.04
CA LEU A 149 5.27 -4.95 -3.32
C LEU A 149 4.56 -4.02 -4.31
N ALA A 150 3.63 -3.19 -3.85
CA ALA A 150 3.00 -2.18 -4.71
C ALA A 150 4.05 -1.21 -5.29
N ASN A 151 5.07 -0.82 -4.50
CA ASN A 151 6.20 -0.02 -4.98
C ASN A 151 7.05 -0.78 -6.02
N ALA A 152 7.27 -2.10 -5.85
CA ALA A 152 7.97 -2.90 -6.84
C ALA A 152 7.20 -3.00 -8.17
N LEU A 153 5.87 -3.09 -8.10
CA LEU A 153 5.02 -3.07 -9.29
C LEU A 153 4.97 -1.67 -9.95
N LEU A 154 5.00 -0.59 -9.16
CA LEU A 154 5.13 0.78 -9.67
C LEU A 154 6.48 1.00 -10.37
N ASP A 155 7.56 0.38 -9.90
CA ASP A 155 8.87 0.42 -10.57
C ASP A 155 8.83 -0.27 -11.95
N GLU A 156 8.04 -1.35 -12.10
CA GLU A 156 7.78 -1.97 -13.41
C GLU A 156 6.91 -1.06 -14.30
N ILE A 157 5.92 -0.36 -13.74
CA ILE A 157 5.11 0.63 -14.48
C ILE A 157 5.99 1.78 -14.99
N ALA A 158 6.98 2.21 -14.20
CA ALA A 158 7.91 3.28 -14.61
C ALA A 158 8.70 2.97 -15.87
N GLN A 159 8.77 1.69 -16.31
CA GLN A 159 9.34 1.29 -17.59
C GLN A 159 8.38 1.55 -18.77
N THR A 160 7.15 1.94 -18.49
CA THR A 160 6.15 2.33 -19.50
C THR A 160 6.12 3.86 -19.64
N ARG A 161 5.36 4.36 -20.62
CA ARG A 161 5.09 5.80 -20.77
C ARG A 161 3.71 6.19 -20.25
N ASP A 162 3.15 5.37 -19.38
CA ASP A 162 1.81 5.56 -18.86
C ASP A 162 1.77 6.71 -17.84
N ARG A 163 0.71 7.53 -17.93
CA ARG A 163 0.37 8.52 -16.92
C ARG A 163 -0.24 7.83 -15.69
N VAL A 164 0.42 7.97 -14.54
CA VAL A 164 0.04 7.27 -13.30
C VAL A 164 -0.57 8.25 -12.30
N LEU A 165 -1.79 7.99 -11.86
CA LEU A 165 -2.40 8.73 -10.76
C LEU A 165 -2.42 7.87 -9.51
N ILE A 166 -1.83 8.40 -8.42
CA ILE A 166 -1.63 7.69 -7.15
C ILE A 166 -2.46 8.36 -6.09
N LEU A 167 -3.29 7.57 -5.41
CA LEU A 167 -4.21 8.01 -4.39
C LEU A 167 -3.87 7.35 -3.05
N GLU A 168 -3.67 8.15 -2.03
CA GLU A 168 -3.29 7.66 -0.70
C GLU A 168 -3.96 8.49 0.41
N ASP A 169 -4.21 7.88 1.54
CA ASP A 169 -4.50 8.57 2.80
C ASP A 169 -3.20 8.97 3.52
N THR A 170 -2.17 8.19 3.33
CA THR A 170 -0.82 8.48 3.83
C THR A 170 0.20 8.12 2.75
N VAL A 171 1.11 9.04 2.48
CA VAL A 171 2.09 8.92 1.40
C VAL A 171 3.13 7.84 1.73
N GLU A 172 3.01 6.68 1.10
CA GLU A 172 3.94 5.54 1.22
C GLU A 172 4.43 5.04 -0.15
N LEU A 173 3.64 5.28 -1.21
CA LEU A 173 3.99 4.86 -2.56
C LEU A 173 5.05 5.77 -3.17
N GLN A 174 5.94 5.17 -3.93
CA GLN A 174 7.07 5.84 -4.58
C GLN A 174 7.00 5.55 -6.08
N CYS A 175 6.60 6.53 -6.86
CA CYS A 175 6.49 6.42 -8.31
C CYS A 175 7.70 7.05 -8.98
N ARG A 176 8.31 6.33 -9.93
CA ARG A 176 9.40 6.81 -10.76
C ARG A 176 8.98 7.11 -12.20
N SER A 177 7.68 6.98 -12.52
CA SER A 177 7.18 7.39 -13.85
C SER A 177 7.36 8.89 -14.05
N ASP A 178 7.78 9.30 -15.24
CA ASP A 178 7.99 10.72 -15.56
C ASP A 178 6.67 11.51 -15.49
N ASP A 179 5.56 10.90 -15.92
CA ASP A 179 4.22 11.49 -15.86
C ASP A 179 3.37 10.84 -14.76
N HIS A 180 3.40 11.43 -13.56
CA HIS A 180 2.57 10.97 -12.47
C HIS A 180 2.01 12.12 -11.65
N VAL A 181 0.87 11.87 -10.98
CA VAL A 181 0.26 12.78 -10.01
C VAL A 181 -0.04 12.01 -8.73
N CYS A 182 0.50 12.47 -7.62
CA CYS A 182 0.17 11.96 -6.30
C CYS A 182 -0.91 12.85 -5.65
N MET A 183 -2.01 12.23 -5.23
CA MET A 183 -3.10 12.90 -4.54
C MET A 183 -3.32 12.26 -3.18
N ARG A 184 -3.56 13.09 -2.19
CA ARG A 184 -3.74 12.65 -0.81
C ARG A 184 -5.15 12.98 -0.33
N ALA A 185 -5.82 12.01 0.28
CA ALA A 185 -7.05 12.25 1.02
C ALA A 185 -6.71 13.02 2.32
N GLU A 186 -7.55 14.01 2.64
CA GLU A 186 -7.37 14.84 3.83
C GLU A 186 -8.66 14.83 4.64
N PRO A 187 -8.62 14.35 5.90
CA PRO A 187 -9.81 14.28 6.74
C PRO A 187 -10.55 15.63 6.85
N GLY A 188 -11.85 15.61 6.58
CA GLY A 188 -12.68 16.82 6.60
C GLY A 188 -12.57 17.73 5.36
N ILE A 189 -11.68 17.43 4.40
CA ILE A 189 -11.49 18.19 3.17
C ILE A 189 -11.86 17.36 1.94
N THR A 190 -11.22 16.20 1.75
CA THR A 190 -11.48 15.32 0.60
C THR A 190 -11.32 13.86 0.96
N THR A 191 -12.20 13.02 0.46
CA THR A 191 -12.19 11.58 0.70
C THR A 191 -11.44 10.84 -0.41
N MET A 192 -11.06 9.58 -0.16
CA MET A 192 -10.51 8.70 -1.19
C MET A 192 -11.48 8.52 -2.37
N ALA A 193 -12.79 8.42 -2.10
CA ALA A 193 -13.82 8.32 -3.15
C ALA A 193 -13.85 9.59 -4.03
N ASP A 194 -13.72 10.78 -3.45
CA ASP A 194 -13.63 12.03 -4.20
C ASP A 194 -12.37 12.06 -5.08
N LEU A 195 -11.24 11.58 -4.56
CA LEU A 195 -10.01 11.48 -5.33
C LEU A 195 -10.15 10.52 -6.52
N VAL A 196 -10.75 9.33 -6.32
CA VAL A 196 -11.00 8.38 -7.43
C VAL A 196 -11.84 9.04 -8.52
N ARG A 197 -12.93 9.74 -8.16
CA ARG A 197 -13.76 10.45 -9.13
C ARG A 197 -13.01 11.58 -9.83
N ALA A 198 -12.13 12.29 -9.13
CA ALA A 198 -11.33 13.36 -9.71
C ALA A 198 -10.32 12.83 -10.74
N THR A 199 -9.76 11.61 -10.55
CA THR A 199 -8.82 11.01 -11.49
C THR A 199 -9.39 10.91 -12.89
N LEU A 200 -10.69 10.60 -13.04
CA LEU A 200 -11.34 10.42 -14.34
C LEU A 200 -11.31 11.67 -15.23
N ARG A 201 -11.04 12.84 -14.64
CA ARG A 201 -10.88 14.11 -15.36
C ARG A 201 -9.43 14.52 -15.56
N LEU A 202 -8.48 13.77 -15.00
CA LEU A 202 -7.04 14.02 -15.10
C LEU A 202 -6.35 13.17 -16.18
N ARG A 203 -7.13 12.47 -17.00
CA ARG A 203 -6.65 11.61 -18.10
C ARG A 203 -5.64 10.55 -17.63
N PRO A 204 -6.01 9.67 -16.69
CA PRO A 204 -5.14 8.61 -16.22
C PRO A 204 -4.99 7.52 -17.29
N ASP A 205 -3.78 7.00 -17.44
CA ASP A 205 -3.57 5.69 -18.06
C ASP A 205 -3.70 4.59 -16.99
N ARG A 206 -3.26 4.89 -15.75
CA ARG A 206 -3.33 3.97 -14.61
C ARG A 206 -3.77 4.69 -13.35
N ILE A 207 -4.65 4.05 -12.57
CA ILE A 207 -5.09 4.55 -11.27
C ILE A 207 -4.60 3.57 -10.19
N VAL A 208 -3.78 4.09 -9.27
CA VAL A 208 -3.16 3.32 -8.19
C VAL A 208 -3.70 3.82 -6.86
N VAL A 209 -4.16 2.91 -6.00
CA VAL A 209 -4.67 3.23 -4.66
C VAL A 209 -3.80 2.56 -3.61
N GLY A 210 -3.18 3.35 -2.75
CA GLY A 210 -2.27 2.88 -1.71
C GLY A 210 -2.91 1.81 -0.82
N GLU A 211 -4.13 2.05 -0.36
CA GLU A 211 -4.93 1.05 0.34
C GLU A 211 -6.43 1.33 0.16
N VAL A 212 -7.19 0.29 -0.15
CA VAL A 212 -8.65 0.34 -0.24
C VAL A 212 -9.24 -0.10 1.11
N ARG A 213 -9.96 0.83 1.77
CA ARG A 213 -10.48 0.63 3.12
C ARG A 213 -11.97 0.87 3.28
N GLY A 214 -12.60 1.60 2.34
CA GLY A 214 -13.98 2.05 2.47
C GLY A 214 -14.68 2.25 1.13
N ALA A 215 -15.47 3.29 1.08
CA ALA A 215 -16.42 3.64 0.00
C ALA A 215 -15.78 3.77 -1.39
N GLU A 216 -14.50 4.14 -1.45
CA GLU A 216 -13.73 4.28 -2.70
C GLU A 216 -13.63 2.98 -3.50
N ALA A 217 -13.86 1.83 -2.85
CA ALA A 217 -13.82 0.52 -3.51
C ALA A 217 -14.74 0.45 -4.73
N LEU A 218 -15.96 0.93 -4.61
CA LEU A 218 -16.93 0.88 -5.71
C LEU A 218 -16.53 1.80 -6.87
N ASP A 219 -16.08 3.02 -6.57
CA ASP A 219 -15.67 3.99 -7.60
C ASP A 219 -14.39 3.50 -8.31
N LEU A 220 -13.45 2.89 -7.58
CA LEU A 220 -12.24 2.28 -8.14
C LEU A 220 -12.58 1.13 -9.10
N LEU A 221 -13.45 0.19 -8.68
CA LEU A 221 -13.87 -0.93 -9.52
C LEU A 221 -14.55 -0.44 -10.81
N LYS A 222 -15.39 0.59 -10.73
CA LYS A 222 -15.99 1.22 -11.91
C LYS A 222 -14.93 1.83 -12.82
N ALA A 223 -13.95 2.59 -12.26
CA ALA A 223 -12.89 3.20 -13.04
C ALA A 223 -12.04 2.14 -13.77
N TRP A 224 -11.68 1.07 -13.10
CA TRP A 224 -10.90 -0.02 -13.66
C TRP A 224 -11.67 -0.81 -14.74
N GLY A 225 -12.98 -1.05 -14.53
CA GLY A 225 -13.82 -1.76 -15.49
C GLY A 225 -14.27 -0.91 -16.70
N THR A 226 -14.10 0.43 -16.66
CA THR A 226 -14.61 1.33 -17.70
C THR A 226 -13.54 2.10 -18.46
N GLY A 227 -12.36 1.51 -18.69
CA GLY A 227 -11.37 2.08 -19.61
C GLY A 227 -10.09 2.61 -18.96
N HIS A 228 -9.85 2.36 -17.66
CA HIS A 228 -8.63 2.71 -16.97
C HIS A 228 -7.94 1.45 -16.38
N PRO A 229 -7.53 0.46 -17.24
CA PRO A 229 -6.91 -0.78 -16.80
C PRO A 229 -5.46 -0.57 -16.34
N GLY A 230 -4.91 -1.58 -15.64
CA GLY A 230 -3.51 -1.59 -15.23
C GLY A 230 -3.25 -0.88 -13.90
N GLY A 231 -4.29 -0.74 -13.10
CA GLY A 231 -4.17 -0.18 -11.77
C GLY A 231 -3.57 -1.16 -10.75
N ILE A 232 -3.14 -0.61 -9.63
CA ILE A 232 -2.65 -1.36 -8.48
C ILE A 232 -3.39 -0.86 -7.24
N ALA A 233 -3.82 -1.77 -6.39
CA ALA A 233 -4.37 -1.41 -5.09
C ALA A 233 -3.89 -2.40 -4.01
N THR A 234 -3.81 -1.95 -2.76
CA THR A 234 -3.61 -2.86 -1.65
C THR A 234 -4.89 -3.03 -0.82
N VAL A 235 -5.05 -4.20 -0.20
CA VAL A 235 -6.19 -4.49 0.67
C VAL A 235 -5.79 -5.42 1.81
N HIS A 236 -6.41 -5.27 2.97
CA HIS A 236 -6.25 -6.23 4.07
C HIS A 236 -7.12 -7.46 3.83
N ALA A 237 -6.48 -8.61 3.56
CA ALA A 237 -7.15 -9.90 3.43
C ALA A 237 -6.21 -11.06 3.80
N GLY A 238 -6.79 -12.23 4.09
CA GLY A 238 -6.06 -13.44 4.50
C GLY A 238 -5.77 -14.43 3.38
N SER A 239 -6.27 -14.18 2.15
CA SER A 239 -6.05 -15.01 0.95
C SER A 239 -6.43 -14.21 -0.30
N ALA A 240 -6.20 -14.77 -1.49
CA ALA A 240 -6.64 -14.16 -2.74
C ALA A 240 -8.18 -14.11 -2.83
N ALA A 241 -8.86 -15.20 -2.54
CA ALA A 241 -10.33 -15.22 -2.48
C ALA A 241 -10.87 -14.26 -1.41
N GLY A 242 -10.22 -14.20 -0.23
CA GLY A 242 -10.56 -13.26 0.83
C GLY A 242 -10.44 -11.78 0.42
N ALA A 243 -9.54 -11.45 -0.52
CA ALA A 243 -9.44 -10.10 -1.05
C ALA A 243 -10.69 -9.70 -1.84
N LEU A 244 -11.23 -10.59 -2.67
CA LEU A 244 -12.48 -10.34 -3.42
C LEU A 244 -13.68 -10.19 -2.47
N THR A 245 -13.78 -11.07 -1.46
CA THR A 245 -14.79 -10.93 -0.40
C THR A 245 -14.63 -9.61 0.36
N ARG A 246 -13.39 -9.14 0.58
CA ARG A 246 -13.17 -7.85 1.22
C ARG A 246 -13.68 -6.70 0.36
N PHE A 247 -13.50 -6.75 -0.96
CA PHE A 247 -14.11 -5.77 -1.86
C PHE A 247 -15.64 -5.79 -1.77
N GLU A 248 -16.28 -6.97 -1.67
CA GLU A 248 -17.74 -7.04 -1.44
C GLU A 248 -18.16 -6.27 -0.19
N GLN A 249 -17.44 -6.52 0.94
CA GLN A 249 -17.72 -5.85 2.22
C GLN A 249 -17.59 -4.32 2.11
N LEU A 250 -16.52 -3.84 1.46
CA LEU A 250 -16.29 -2.40 1.28
C LEU A 250 -17.35 -1.76 0.37
N VAL A 251 -17.76 -2.45 -0.69
CA VAL A 251 -18.85 -1.99 -1.55
C VAL A 251 -20.19 -1.93 -0.80
N GLN A 252 -20.44 -2.85 0.13
CA GLN A 252 -21.66 -2.85 0.95
C GLN A 252 -21.78 -1.64 1.88
N GLU A 253 -20.70 -0.93 2.16
CA GLU A 253 -20.75 0.33 2.93
C GLU A 253 -21.53 1.43 2.20
N VAL A 254 -21.64 1.35 0.86
CA VAL A 254 -22.26 2.38 0.02
C VAL A 254 -23.30 1.83 -0.96
N SER A 255 -23.47 0.53 -1.05
CA SER A 255 -24.43 -0.11 -1.97
C SER A 255 -25.09 -1.33 -1.33
N VAL A 256 -26.43 -1.37 -1.38
CA VAL A 256 -27.20 -2.51 -0.89
C VAL A 256 -26.91 -3.78 -1.70
N THR A 257 -26.70 -3.63 -3.01
CA THR A 257 -26.42 -4.75 -3.92
C THR A 257 -24.94 -4.77 -4.27
N VAL A 258 -24.28 -5.89 -4.00
CA VAL A 258 -22.86 -6.09 -4.37
C VAL A 258 -22.76 -6.48 -5.84
N PRO A 259 -22.09 -5.72 -6.68
CA PRO A 259 -21.92 -6.03 -8.09
C PRO A 259 -20.77 -7.03 -8.29
N ARG A 260 -20.94 -8.28 -7.87
CA ARG A 260 -19.89 -9.34 -7.96
C ARG A 260 -19.32 -9.52 -9.36
N PRO A 261 -20.13 -9.50 -10.44
CA PRO A 261 -19.57 -9.55 -11.80
C PRO A 261 -18.59 -8.40 -12.09
N LEU A 262 -18.90 -7.17 -11.63
CA LEU A 262 -18.00 -6.02 -11.78
C LEU A 262 -16.69 -6.22 -11.00
N ILE A 263 -16.74 -6.80 -9.80
CA ILE A 263 -15.53 -7.11 -9.04
C ILE A 263 -14.66 -8.10 -9.83
N ALA A 264 -15.27 -9.17 -10.38
CA ALA A 264 -14.56 -10.17 -11.17
C ALA A 264 -14.01 -9.63 -12.50
N GLU A 265 -14.65 -8.65 -13.09
CA GLU A 265 -14.21 -7.98 -14.33
C GLU A 265 -13.07 -6.99 -14.02
N ALA A 266 -13.22 -6.19 -12.98
CA ALA A 266 -12.28 -5.12 -12.65
C ALA A 266 -10.99 -5.62 -11.99
N VAL A 267 -11.03 -6.69 -11.20
CA VAL A 267 -9.84 -7.27 -10.54
C VAL A 267 -9.34 -8.44 -11.38
N ASN A 268 -8.19 -8.30 -12.02
CA ASN A 268 -7.65 -9.34 -12.89
C ASN A 268 -6.68 -10.28 -12.17
N VAL A 269 -5.89 -9.75 -11.23
CA VAL A 269 -4.87 -10.51 -10.50
C VAL A 269 -4.93 -10.14 -9.02
N VAL A 270 -4.88 -11.15 -8.17
CA VAL A 270 -4.68 -10.96 -6.72
C VAL A 270 -3.38 -11.62 -6.31
N VAL A 271 -2.52 -10.86 -5.63
CA VAL A 271 -1.25 -11.34 -5.06
C VAL A 271 -1.37 -11.34 -3.55
N PHE A 272 -1.35 -12.53 -2.93
CA PHE A 272 -1.42 -12.64 -1.48
C PHE A 272 -0.03 -12.78 -0.86
N LEU A 273 0.29 -11.85 0.06
CA LEU A 273 1.49 -11.85 0.86
C LEU A 273 1.21 -12.40 2.26
N GLY A 274 1.94 -13.44 2.65
CA GLY A 274 1.90 -14.01 4.00
C GLY A 274 3.25 -13.94 4.70
N GLY A 275 3.20 -14.06 6.04
CA GLY A 275 4.38 -13.99 6.89
C GLY A 275 4.85 -12.55 7.16
N ARG A 276 5.85 -12.41 8.04
CA ARG A 276 6.48 -11.13 8.42
C ARG A 276 8.00 -11.29 8.48
N GLY A 277 8.73 -10.19 8.36
CA GLY A 277 10.20 -10.19 8.42
C GLY A 277 10.80 -11.20 7.44
N ARG A 278 11.73 -12.04 7.89
CA ARG A 278 12.37 -13.09 7.08
C ARG A 278 11.42 -14.21 6.63
N GLY A 279 10.25 -14.35 7.27
CA GLY A 279 9.20 -15.32 6.89
C GLY A 279 8.25 -14.81 5.83
N ARG A 280 8.40 -13.57 5.34
CA ARG A 280 7.57 -12.98 4.27
C ARG A 280 7.72 -13.80 2.99
N ARG A 281 6.59 -14.10 2.35
CA ARG A 281 6.53 -14.80 1.04
C ARG A 281 5.30 -14.36 0.26
N VAL A 282 5.42 -14.33 -1.06
CA VAL A 282 4.25 -14.39 -1.95
C VAL A 282 3.71 -15.81 -1.85
N ARG A 283 2.58 -15.97 -1.18
CA ARG A 283 1.95 -17.25 -0.89
C ARG A 283 1.08 -17.72 -2.05
N GLU A 284 0.47 -16.77 -2.73
CA GLU A 284 -0.52 -17.05 -3.75
C GLU A 284 -0.52 -15.91 -4.78
N ILE A 285 -0.61 -16.27 -6.05
CA ILE A 285 -1.02 -15.37 -7.13
C ILE A 285 -2.20 -16.05 -7.80
N ALA A 286 -3.33 -15.36 -7.86
CA ALA A 286 -4.55 -15.84 -8.47
C ALA A 286 -5.00 -14.89 -9.57
N ARG A 287 -5.29 -15.42 -10.76
CA ARG A 287 -6.00 -14.72 -11.83
C ARG A 287 -7.50 -14.87 -11.59
N VAL A 288 -8.22 -13.76 -11.62
CA VAL A 288 -9.68 -13.77 -11.56
C VAL A 288 -10.18 -13.98 -13.00
N THR A 289 -10.84 -15.10 -13.25
CA THR A 289 -11.29 -15.49 -14.60
C THR A 289 -12.79 -15.30 -14.79
N GLY A 290 -13.52 -14.98 -13.73
CA GLY A 290 -14.95 -14.71 -13.79
C GLY A 290 -15.67 -14.87 -12.46
N PHE A 291 -16.99 -14.77 -12.55
CA PHE A 291 -17.92 -15.01 -11.44
C PHE A 291 -19.15 -15.77 -11.95
N ASP A 292 -19.54 -16.82 -11.24
CA ASP A 292 -20.74 -17.62 -11.54
C ASP A 292 -21.52 -18.01 -10.27
N THR A 293 -22.41 -18.99 -10.37
CA THR A 293 -23.22 -19.48 -9.24
C THR A 293 -22.41 -20.16 -8.14
N GLN A 294 -21.16 -20.55 -8.41
CA GLN A 294 -20.21 -21.14 -7.45
C GLN A 294 -19.31 -20.09 -6.80
N GLY A 295 -19.36 -18.84 -7.28
CA GLY A 295 -18.58 -17.71 -6.78
C GLY A 295 -17.49 -17.23 -7.76
N TYR A 296 -16.45 -16.61 -7.22
CA TYR A 296 -15.32 -16.14 -8.03
C TYR A 296 -14.49 -17.32 -8.55
N GLN A 297 -14.25 -17.30 -9.86
CA GLN A 297 -13.39 -18.28 -10.52
C GLN A 297 -11.94 -17.81 -10.45
N LEU A 298 -11.08 -18.59 -9.79
CA LEU A 298 -9.66 -18.28 -9.60
C LEU A 298 -8.81 -19.34 -10.30
N SER A 299 -7.84 -18.89 -11.08
CA SER A 299 -6.80 -19.72 -11.66
C SER A 299 -5.44 -19.38 -11.04
N HIS A 300 -4.71 -20.38 -10.59
CA HIS A 300 -3.35 -20.25 -10.08
C HIS A 300 -2.29 -20.56 -11.15
N ASP A 301 -2.74 -20.76 -12.38
CA ASP A 301 -1.87 -20.98 -13.51
C ASP A 301 -1.20 -19.67 -13.94
N LEU A 302 0.13 -19.62 -13.81
CA LEU A 302 0.96 -18.47 -14.17
C LEU A 302 1.51 -18.58 -15.61
N TYR A 303 0.87 -19.41 -16.45
CA TYR A 303 1.25 -19.52 -17.85
C TYR A 303 1.07 -18.17 -18.56
N LEU A 304 2.14 -17.73 -19.21
CA LEU A 304 2.09 -16.60 -20.12
C LEU A 304 1.43 -17.09 -21.42
N PRO A 305 0.45 -16.37 -22.00
CA PRO A 305 -0.02 -16.70 -23.33
C PRO A 305 1.18 -16.70 -24.29
N SER A 306 1.40 -17.81 -25.00
CA SER A 306 2.40 -17.86 -26.06
C SER A 306 2.02 -16.78 -27.08
N PHE A 307 2.92 -15.82 -27.34
CA PHE A 307 2.80 -14.97 -28.49
C PHE A 307 2.88 -15.87 -29.73
N SER A 308 1.75 -16.24 -30.32
CA SER A 308 1.72 -16.63 -31.70
C SER A 308 2.07 -15.39 -32.50
N ALA A 309 3.30 -15.31 -33.01
CA ALA A 309 3.67 -14.28 -33.96
C ALA A 309 2.59 -14.23 -35.06
N PRO A 310 2.15 -13.03 -35.49
CA PRO A 310 1.21 -12.96 -36.59
C PRO A 310 1.81 -13.70 -37.77
N THR A 311 1.10 -14.74 -38.24
CA THR A 311 1.47 -15.49 -39.43
C THR A 311 1.42 -14.48 -40.60
N THR A 312 2.56 -14.01 -41.02
CA THR A 312 2.67 -13.28 -42.29
C THR A 312 2.35 -14.29 -43.40
N GLN A 313 1.08 -14.32 -43.83
CA GLN A 313 0.78 -14.94 -45.13
C GLN A 313 1.57 -14.20 -46.21
N PRO A 314 2.34 -14.90 -47.04
CA PRO A 314 2.93 -14.29 -48.21
C PRO A 314 1.80 -13.81 -49.15
N PRO A 315 1.96 -12.65 -49.84
CA PRO A 315 0.95 -12.18 -50.75
C PRO A 315 0.75 -13.22 -51.85
N GLY A 316 -0.52 -13.69 -51.95
CA GLY A 316 -0.91 -14.64 -52.96
C GLY A 316 -0.65 -14.09 -54.36
N GLU A 317 0.07 -14.85 -55.18
CA GLU A 317 0.11 -14.69 -56.62
C GLU A 317 -1.32 -14.87 -57.15
N THR A 318 -1.86 -13.84 -57.77
CA THR A 318 -3.10 -13.91 -58.54
C THR A 318 -2.77 -14.34 -59.98
N PRO A 319 -3.53 -15.25 -60.58
CA PRO A 319 -3.31 -15.72 -61.94
C PRO A 319 -3.70 -14.71 -63.01
#